data_0d245dc868468e0a97bdaa009b6ec25d
#
_entry.id   0d245dc868468e0a97bdaa009b6ec25d
#
_cell.length_a   1.000
_cell.length_b   1.000
_cell.length_c   1.000
_cell.angle_alpha   90.00
_cell.angle_beta   90.00
_cell.angle_gamma   90.00
#
_symmetry.space_group_name_H-M   'P 1'
#
loop_
_entity.id
_entity.type
_entity.pdbx_description
1 polymer ?
#
loop_
_entity_poly.entity_id
_entity_poly.type
_entity_poly.pdbx_seq_one_letter_code
_entity_poly.pdbx_strand_id
1 'polypeptide(L)'
;KKSAEDTAWLKNEYVPVTSFIHTLDFNYHSRIYEAYQSPTNYYTNTYFTDGVLAGDSIYDKTKYYNIKNTFAIALLEGFNKYAKAGLKIFGTHEYRNFSMPDSTGIGRQSWSEHNISVGAQLNKTQGSMLHYNLMAETWLVGEDAGQLKLDGRADVNFHLFNDTVQLAAKAFFYRLNPTFFYRHYQSKHFWWDNDGLDKELRTHIEGDFSLKRTRTRLRVAVDNLQNYTYFSINLVIHTSINSLFFIPILVHIIYFLLC
;
A
#
# COMPACT_ATOMS: atom_id res chain seq x y z
N LYS A 1 18.68 -37.97 38.19
CA LYS A 1 17.39 -37.49 38.71
C LYS A 1 17.46 -35.96 38.70
N LYS A 2 17.09 -35.33 37.57
CA LYS A 2 16.69 -33.93 37.60
C LYS A 2 15.34 -33.89 38.28
N SER A 3 15.27 -33.23 39.40
CA SER A 3 14.10 -33.23 40.27
C SER A 3 12.93 -32.55 39.58
N ALA A 4 11.75 -33.08 39.82
CA ALA A 4 10.47 -32.48 39.34
C ALA A 4 10.25 -31.04 39.86
N GLU A 5 11.07 -30.56 40.78
CA GLU A 5 11.11 -29.20 41.32
C GLU A 5 11.65 -28.18 40.35
N ASP A 6 12.59 -28.53 39.43
CA ASP A 6 13.21 -27.58 38.51
C ASP A 6 12.27 -27.14 37.35
N THR A 7 11.12 -27.77 37.22
CA THR A 7 10.15 -27.42 36.20
C THR A 7 8.84 -26.80 36.75
N ALA A 8 8.69 -26.78 38.07
CA ALA A 8 7.48 -26.28 38.73
C ALA A 8 7.31 -24.76 38.55
N TRP A 9 8.40 -24.01 38.52
CA TRP A 9 8.41 -22.56 38.27
C TRP A 9 8.12 -22.21 36.81
N LEU A 10 8.50 -23.07 35.86
CA LEU A 10 8.18 -22.91 34.43
C LEU A 10 6.68 -23.02 34.14
N LYS A 11 5.91 -23.72 34.99
CA LYS A 11 4.44 -23.87 34.83
C LYS A 11 3.66 -22.63 35.26
N ASN A 12 4.26 -21.71 36.01
CA ASN A 12 3.62 -20.49 36.48
C ASN A 12 4.18 -19.22 35.82
N GLU A 13 5.01 -19.37 34.76
CA GLU A 13 5.47 -18.23 34.01
C GLU A 13 4.32 -17.65 33.21
N TYR A 14 3.97 -16.40 33.49
CA TYR A 14 2.94 -15.67 32.74
C TYR A 14 3.48 -15.38 31.33
N VAL A 15 2.95 -16.09 30.34
CA VAL A 15 3.22 -15.81 28.94
C VAL A 15 2.15 -14.83 28.44
N PRO A 16 2.49 -13.58 28.15
CA PRO A 16 1.52 -12.64 27.63
C PRO A 16 1.07 -13.10 26.25
N VAL A 17 -0.23 -13.32 26.10
CA VAL A 17 -0.85 -13.75 24.83
C VAL A 17 -1.50 -12.59 24.08
N THR A 18 -1.59 -11.42 24.71
CA THR A 18 -2.24 -10.23 24.17
C THR A 18 -1.31 -9.03 24.27
N SER A 19 -1.22 -8.26 23.19
CA SER A 19 -0.49 -7.00 23.12
C SER A 19 -1.41 -5.87 22.65
N PHE A 20 -1.28 -4.70 23.30
CA PHE A 20 -1.88 -3.45 22.87
C PHE A 20 -0.81 -2.61 22.17
N ILE A 21 -1.12 -2.14 20.99
CA ILE A 21 -0.17 -1.41 20.14
C ILE A 21 -0.82 -0.08 19.75
N HIS A 22 -0.09 1.00 19.96
CA HIS A 22 -0.43 2.31 19.41
C HIS A 22 0.72 2.78 18.54
N THR A 23 0.40 3.20 17.32
CA THR A 23 1.36 3.76 16.38
C THR A 23 0.88 5.15 15.94
N LEU A 24 1.76 6.13 16.04
CA LEU A 24 1.57 7.47 15.53
C LEU A 24 2.56 7.71 14.40
N ASP A 25 2.03 7.98 13.20
CA ASP A 25 2.82 8.37 12.04
C ASP A 25 2.53 9.83 11.70
N PHE A 26 3.58 10.62 11.52
CA PHE A 26 3.51 11.98 11.03
C PHE A 26 4.38 12.14 9.79
N ASN A 27 3.77 12.60 8.70
CA ASN A 27 4.48 12.85 7.44
C ASN A 27 4.21 14.28 6.97
N TYR A 28 5.26 14.95 6.53
CA TYR A 28 5.20 16.26 5.91
C TYR A 28 5.98 16.27 4.62
N HIS A 29 5.34 16.77 3.55
CA HIS A 29 5.96 16.94 2.24
C HIS A 29 5.69 18.34 1.71
N SER A 30 6.69 18.91 1.06
CA SER A 30 6.56 20.17 0.33
C SER A 30 7.24 20.03 -1.02
N ARG A 31 6.54 20.46 -2.07
CA ARG A 31 7.06 20.53 -3.43
C ARG A 31 6.98 21.95 -3.91
N ILE A 32 8.07 22.45 -4.50
CA ILE A 32 8.12 23.74 -5.17
C ILE A 32 8.46 23.48 -6.63
N TYR A 33 7.71 24.07 -7.52
CA TYR A 33 8.03 24.17 -8.93
C TYR A 33 8.33 25.63 -9.27
N GLU A 34 9.54 25.90 -9.70
CA GLU A 34 10.02 27.22 -10.06
C GLU A 34 10.48 27.25 -11.51
N ALA A 35 10.06 28.30 -12.24
CA ALA A 35 10.57 28.61 -13.55
C ALA A 35 10.64 30.12 -13.70
N TYR A 36 11.80 30.64 -14.11
CA TYR A 36 12.03 32.08 -14.20
C TYR A 36 11.81 32.64 -15.60
N GLN A 37 11.92 31.79 -16.61
CA GLN A 37 11.69 32.16 -18.00
C GLN A 37 11.02 30.98 -18.70
N SER A 38 9.75 31.12 -19.01
CA SER A 38 9.02 30.16 -19.81
C SER A 38 9.02 30.62 -21.27
N PRO A 39 9.23 29.70 -22.25
CA PRO A 39 9.10 30.09 -23.67
C PRO A 39 7.71 30.65 -23.94
N THR A 40 7.63 31.62 -24.83
CA THR A 40 6.36 32.21 -25.26
C THR A 40 5.41 31.11 -25.76
N ASN A 41 4.17 31.10 -25.28
CA ASN A 41 3.14 30.11 -25.63
C ASN A 41 3.46 28.65 -25.23
N TYR A 42 4.39 28.44 -24.30
CA TYR A 42 4.68 27.08 -23.79
C TYR A 42 3.51 26.50 -23.00
N TYR A 43 2.84 27.34 -22.18
CA TYR A 43 1.63 26.96 -21.45
C TYR A 43 0.40 27.55 -22.14
N THR A 44 -0.61 26.70 -22.32
CA THR A 44 -1.87 27.10 -22.99
C THR A 44 -2.75 27.96 -22.09
N ASN A 45 -2.72 27.70 -20.78
CA ASN A 45 -3.62 28.33 -19.81
C ASN A 45 -2.84 29.01 -18.68
N THR A 46 -3.41 30.07 -18.11
CA THR A 46 -2.96 30.74 -16.90
C THR A 46 -4.18 30.97 -16.01
N TYR A 47 -4.13 30.41 -14.80
CA TYR A 47 -5.25 30.41 -13.86
C TYR A 47 -5.12 31.48 -12.78
N PHE A 48 -3.92 32.05 -12.58
CA PHE A 48 -3.73 33.13 -11.62
C PHE A 48 -4.26 34.45 -12.19
N THR A 49 -5.05 35.15 -11.36
CA THR A 49 -5.71 36.40 -11.73
C THR A 49 -4.88 37.65 -11.35
N ASP A 50 -3.88 37.51 -10.46
CA ASP A 50 -3.00 38.61 -10.12
C ASP A 50 -2.01 38.90 -11.25
N GLY A 51 -2.06 40.14 -11.78
CA GLY A 51 -1.25 40.55 -12.91
C GLY A 51 0.27 40.51 -12.65
N VAL A 52 0.71 40.60 -11.42
CA VAL A 52 2.14 40.52 -11.04
C VAL A 52 2.63 39.07 -11.13
N LEU A 53 1.82 38.15 -10.68
CA LEU A 53 2.11 36.70 -10.75
C LEU A 53 1.73 36.06 -12.09
N ALA A 54 1.00 36.78 -12.94
CA ALA A 54 0.70 36.36 -14.31
C ALA A 54 1.93 36.51 -15.25
N GLY A 55 3.02 37.16 -14.84
CA GLY A 55 4.28 37.27 -15.62
C GLY A 55 4.95 35.92 -15.90
N ASP A 56 6.10 35.92 -16.57
CA ASP A 56 6.78 34.70 -17.08
C ASP A 56 7.34 33.80 -15.99
N SER A 57 7.45 34.27 -14.74
CA SER A 57 7.94 33.46 -13.63
C SER A 57 6.84 32.58 -13.03
N ILE A 58 7.21 31.38 -12.65
CA ILE A 58 6.35 30.40 -11.99
C ILE A 58 6.91 30.13 -10.61
N TYR A 59 6.05 30.12 -9.59
CA TYR A 59 6.38 29.68 -8.24
C TYR A 59 5.18 28.97 -7.65
N ASP A 60 5.09 27.66 -7.89
CA ASP A 60 3.99 26.82 -7.41
C ASP A 60 4.44 25.97 -6.25
N LYS A 61 3.93 26.26 -5.05
CA LYS A 61 4.26 25.53 -3.84
C LYS A 61 3.09 24.69 -3.36
N THR A 62 3.25 23.39 -3.37
CA THR A 62 2.32 22.43 -2.81
C THR A 62 2.84 21.92 -1.46
N LYS A 63 1.96 21.83 -0.46
CA LYS A 63 2.25 21.25 0.85
C LYS A 63 1.27 20.15 1.15
N TYR A 64 1.76 19.13 1.81
CA TYR A 64 0.98 18.01 2.30
C TYR A 64 1.49 17.60 3.67
N TYR A 65 0.59 17.35 4.61
CA TYR A 65 0.91 16.64 5.82
C TYR A 65 -0.18 15.65 6.20
N ASN A 66 0.23 14.62 6.89
CA ASN A 66 -0.67 13.58 7.34
C ASN A 66 -0.30 13.19 8.78
N ILE A 67 -1.33 12.93 9.57
CA ILE A 67 -1.23 12.41 10.94
C ILE A 67 -2.08 11.16 10.98
N LYS A 68 -1.43 10.02 11.23
CA LYS A 68 -2.10 8.73 11.25
C LYS A 68 -1.91 8.07 12.62
N ASN A 69 -3.03 7.80 13.29
CA ASN A 69 -3.09 7.10 14.56
C ASN A 69 -3.67 5.70 14.36
N THR A 70 -2.94 4.67 14.73
CA THR A 70 -3.39 3.28 14.64
C THR A 70 -3.37 2.66 16.03
N PHE A 71 -4.50 2.14 16.46
CA PHE A 71 -4.66 1.34 17.67
C PHE A 71 -4.90 -0.10 17.28
N ALA A 72 -4.17 -1.02 17.88
CA ALA A 72 -4.31 -2.43 17.59
C ALA A 72 -4.27 -3.28 18.85
N ILE A 73 -5.01 -4.39 18.79
CA ILE A 73 -4.96 -5.48 19.75
C ILE A 73 -4.45 -6.69 19.00
N ALA A 74 -3.35 -7.27 19.47
CA ALA A 74 -2.75 -8.45 18.87
C ALA A 74 -2.78 -9.61 19.85
N LEU A 75 -3.29 -10.75 19.38
CA LEU A 75 -3.22 -12.05 20.04
C LEU A 75 -2.08 -12.82 19.38
N LEU A 76 -1.10 -13.25 20.16
CA LEU A 76 0.09 -13.94 19.68
C LEU A 76 -0.26 -15.35 19.17
N GLU A 77 0.59 -15.88 18.31
CA GLU A 77 0.46 -17.27 17.85
C GLU A 77 0.47 -18.24 19.05
N GLY A 78 -0.50 -19.15 19.05
CA GLY A 78 -0.66 -20.11 20.14
C GLY A 78 -1.56 -19.65 21.28
N PHE A 79 -2.17 -18.45 21.21
CA PHE A 79 -3.17 -18.01 22.17
C PHE A 79 -4.36 -18.97 22.29
N ASN A 80 -4.62 -19.76 21.24
CA ASN A 80 -5.65 -20.78 21.21
C ASN A 80 -5.05 -22.13 20.78
N LYS A 81 -5.42 -23.19 21.47
CA LYS A 81 -4.99 -24.56 21.18
C LYS A 81 -5.34 -25.02 19.76
N TYR A 82 -6.42 -24.52 19.20
CA TYR A 82 -6.94 -24.91 17.87
C TYR A 82 -6.46 -23.98 16.76
N ALA A 83 -6.42 -22.68 17.00
CA ALA A 83 -5.93 -21.70 16.04
C ALA A 83 -4.45 -21.39 16.32
N LYS A 84 -3.55 -22.16 15.72
CA LYS A 84 -2.10 -21.92 15.79
C LYS A 84 -1.69 -20.71 14.93
N ALA A 85 -2.39 -19.60 15.07
CA ALA A 85 -2.20 -18.36 14.32
C ALA A 85 -2.29 -17.18 15.27
N GLY A 86 -1.58 -16.10 14.97
CA GLY A 86 -1.74 -14.81 15.60
C GLY A 86 -2.85 -14.02 14.92
N LEU A 87 -3.62 -13.27 15.68
CA LEU A 87 -4.68 -12.38 15.19
C LEU A 87 -4.39 -10.96 15.69
N LYS A 88 -4.38 -10.00 14.77
CA LYS A 88 -4.33 -8.58 15.10
C LYS A 88 -5.56 -7.89 14.52
N ILE A 89 -6.28 -7.13 15.34
CA ILE A 89 -7.37 -6.25 14.93
C ILE A 89 -6.93 -4.83 15.18
N PHE A 90 -7.18 -3.93 14.24
CA PHE A 90 -6.75 -2.54 14.35
C PHE A 90 -7.80 -1.58 13.81
N GLY A 91 -7.79 -0.37 14.39
CA GLY A 91 -8.51 0.78 13.90
C GLY A 91 -7.53 1.92 13.65
N THR A 92 -7.75 2.66 12.58
CA THR A 92 -6.88 3.77 12.19
C THR A 92 -7.71 5.02 11.97
N HIS A 93 -7.25 6.13 12.54
CA HIS A 93 -7.72 7.47 12.21
C HIS A 93 -6.59 8.20 11.48
N GLU A 94 -6.88 8.70 10.29
CA GLU A 94 -5.94 9.44 9.45
C GLU A 94 -6.49 10.82 9.14
N TYR A 95 -5.72 11.84 9.46
CA TYR A 95 -5.95 13.22 9.06
C TYR A 95 -4.93 13.63 8.00
N ARG A 96 -5.42 14.09 6.85
CA ARG A 96 -4.61 14.58 5.74
C ARG A 96 -4.96 16.03 5.45
N ASN A 97 -3.97 16.87 5.20
CA ASN A 97 -4.17 18.23 4.75
C ASN A 97 -3.28 18.51 3.54
N PHE A 98 -3.92 19.02 2.51
CA PHE A 98 -3.29 19.43 1.25
C PHE A 98 -3.44 20.93 1.11
N SER A 99 -2.38 21.62 0.69
CA SER A 99 -2.42 23.07 0.51
C SER A 99 -1.69 23.46 -0.77
N MET A 100 -2.36 24.19 -1.63
CA MET A 100 -1.89 24.64 -2.94
C MET A 100 -2.14 26.14 -3.09
N PRO A 101 -1.52 26.82 -4.08
CA PRO A 101 -1.86 28.21 -4.40
C PRO A 101 -3.34 28.34 -4.74
N ASP A 102 -3.97 29.42 -4.36
CA ASP A 102 -5.32 29.77 -4.81
C ASP A 102 -5.31 30.47 -6.20
N SER A 103 -6.48 30.88 -6.68
CA SER A 103 -6.61 31.59 -7.96
C SER A 103 -5.94 32.97 -8.00
N THR A 104 -5.62 33.57 -6.86
CA THR A 104 -4.85 34.81 -6.82
C THR A 104 -3.35 34.56 -7.03
N GLY A 105 -2.87 33.34 -6.72
CA GLY A 105 -1.45 32.99 -6.72
C GLY A 105 -0.68 33.47 -5.49
N ILE A 106 -1.25 34.35 -4.68
CA ILE A 106 -0.68 34.87 -3.44
C ILE A 106 -1.17 34.07 -2.24
N GLY A 107 -2.46 33.81 -2.20
CA GLY A 107 -3.12 33.04 -1.15
C GLY A 107 -2.93 31.53 -1.32
N ARG A 108 -3.55 30.81 -0.41
CA ARG A 108 -3.50 29.36 -0.40
C ARG A 108 -4.87 28.78 -0.10
N GLN A 109 -5.23 27.78 -0.88
CA GLN A 109 -6.39 26.94 -0.61
C GLN A 109 -5.93 25.65 0.04
N SER A 110 -6.70 25.17 1.01
CA SER A 110 -6.39 23.95 1.76
C SER A 110 -7.58 23.02 1.79
N TRP A 111 -7.32 21.72 1.64
CA TRP A 111 -8.29 20.64 1.76
C TRP A 111 -7.88 19.75 2.93
N SER A 112 -8.85 19.44 3.76
CA SER A 112 -8.65 18.57 4.93
C SER A 112 -9.53 17.36 4.81
N GLU A 113 -8.94 16.18 4.98
CA GLU A 113 -9.63 14.90 4.92
C GLU A 113 -9.44 14.16 6.24
N HIS A 114 -10.53 13.59 6.75
CA HIS A 114 -10.53 12.73 7.92
C HIS A 114 -11.02 11.35 7.52
N ASN A 115 -10.20 10.34 7.70
CA ASN A 115 -10.52 8.98 7.32
C ASN A 115 -10.42 8.06 8.52
N ILE A 116 -11.39 7.14 8.63
CA ILE A 116 -11.38 6.08 9.64
C ILE A 116 -11.43 4.75 8.93
N SER A 117 -10.44 3.90 9.20
CA SER A 117 -10.39 2.52 8.73
C SER A 117 -10.37 1.53 9.88
N VAL A 118 -10.81 0.32 9.58
CA VAL A 118 -10.68 -0.84 10.46
C VAL A 118 -10.10 -2.00 9.67
N GLY A 119 -9.32 -2.82 10.35
CA GLY A 119 -8.71 -3.97 9.68
C GLY A 119 -8.39 -5.09 10.65
N ALA A 120 -8.09 -6.24 10.04
CA ALA A 120 -7.64 -7.42 10.75
C ALA A 120 -6.49 -8.08 9.99
N GLN A 121 -5.58 -8.68 10.73
CA GLN A 121 -4.46 -9.44 10.20
C GLN A 121 -4.39 -10.78 10.90
N LEU A 122 -4.32 -11.84 10.12
CA LEU A 122 -4.13 -13.21 10.58
C LEU A 122 -2.77 -13.70 10.08
N ASN A 123 -1.90 -14.11 10.98
CA ASN A 123 -0.57 -14.57 10.63
C ASN A 123 -0.22 -15.88 11.32
N LYS A 124 0.57 -16.68 10.62
CA LYS A 124 1.22 -17.87 11.16
C LYS A 124 2.66 -17.91 10.66
N THR A 125 3.59 -17.78 11.58
CA THR A 125 5.04 -17.78 11.30
C THR A 125 5.74 -18.97 11.92
N GLN A 126 5.11 -19.61 12.92
CA GLN A 126 5.67 -20.78 13.59
C GLN A 126 5.38 -22.08 12.86
N GLY A 127 6.31 -23.01 12.94
CA GLY A 127 6.25 -24.30 12.26
C GLY A 127 7.15 -24.36 11.05
N SER A 128 7.26 -25.53 10.42
CA SER A 128 8.16 -25.75 9.29
C SER A 128 7.43 -25.92 7.94
N MET A 129 6.13 -26.20 7.98
CA MET A 129 5.39 -26.60 6.79
C MET A 129 4.58 -25.46 6.17
N LEU A 130 3.78 -24.78 6.97
CA LEU A 130 2.83 -23.75 6.46
C LEU A 130 3.00 -22.44 7.21
N HIS A 131 3.30 -21.38 6.46
CA HIS A 131 3.28 -20.01 6.94
C HIS A 131 2.30 -19.20 6.10
N TYR A 132 1.62 -18.24 6.71
CA TYR A 132 0.74 -17.32 6.01
C TYR A 132 0.60 -15.99 6.73
N ASN A 133 0.26 -14.98 5.94
CA ASN A 133 -0.10 -13.65 6.42
C ASN A 133 -1.27 -13.14 5.56
N LEU A 134 -2.40 -12.94 6.18
CA LEU A 134 -3.62 -12.43 5.55
C LEU A 134 -3.98 -11.12 6.23
N MET A 135 -4.24 -10.08 5.47
CA MET A 135 -4.66 -8.78 5.98
C MET A 135 -5.87 -8.28 5.19
N ALA A 136 -6.82 -7.71 5.92
CA ALA A 136 -7.96 -7.00 5.35
C ALA A 136 -8.12 -5.66 6.05
N GLU A 137 -8.32 -4.58 5.29
CA GLU A 137 -8.58 -3.24 5.79
C GLU A 137 -9.66 -2.57 4.95
N THR A 138 -10.60 -1.90 5.59
CA THR A 138 -11.67 -1.14 4.92
C THR A 138 -11.85 0.22 5.57
N TRP A 139 -12.14 1.22 4.75
CA TRP A 139 -12.42 2.59 5.20
C TRP A 139 -13.92 2.77 5.39
N LEU A 140 -14.31 3.14 6.60
CA LEU A 140 -15.71 3.26 7.00
C LEU A 140 -16.23 4.69 6.86
N VAL A 141 -15.37 5.67 7.12
CA VAL A 141 -15.74 7.09 7.19
C VAL A 141 -14.68 7.93 6.49
N GLY A 142 -15.10 9.06 5.91
CA GLY A 142 -14.26 10.07 5.27
C GLY A 142 -14.24 9.95 3.74
N GLU A 143 -13.32 10.67 3.11
CA GLU A 143 -13.15 10.67 1.65
C GLU A 143 -12.79 9.29 1.10
N ASP A 144 -12.11 8.50 1.91
CA ASP A 144 -11.72 7.14 1.54
C ASP A 144 -12.80 6.08 1.84
N ALA A 145 -13.99 6.47 2.30
CA ALA A 145 -15.05 5.54 2.62
C ALA A 145 -15.36 4.58 1.47
N GLY A 146 -15.53 3.29 1.80
CA GLY A 146 -15.75 2.23 0.81
C GLY A 146 -14.50 1.77 0.07
N GLN A 147 -13.31 2.23 0.44
CA GLN A 147 -12.06 1.59 0.03
C GLN A 147 -11.89 0.24 0.73
N LEU A 148 -11.19 -0.67 0.06
CA LEU A 148 -10.89 -2.00 0.55
C LEU A 148 -9.48 -2.41 0.12
N LYS A 149 -8.72 -2.94 1.07
CA LYS A 149 -7.45 -3.63 0.83
C LYS A 149 -7.52 -5.04 1.37
N LEU A 150 -7.21 -6.00 0.55
CA LEU A 150 -7.02 -7.39 0.92
C LEU A 150 -5.64 -7.81 0.46
N ASP A 151 -4.83 -8.32 1.37
CA ASP A 151 -3.50 -8.85 1.11
C ASP A 151 -3.41 -10.27 1.65
N GLY A 152 -2.87 -11.16 0.86
CA GLY A 152 -2.64 -12.53 1.26
C GLY A 152 -1.30 -13.04 0.76
N ARG A 153 -0.57 -13.71 1.64
CA ARG A 153 0.62 -14.47 1.32
C ARG A 153 0.62 -15.76 2.09
N ALA A 154 0.93 -16.85 1.41
CA ALA A 154 1.09 -18.15 2.04
C ALA A 154 2.27 -18.89 1.40
N ASP A 155 3.01 -19.64 2.18
CA ASP A 155 4.04 -20.55 1.69
C ASP A 155 3.93 -21.90 2.41
N VAL A 156 4.14 -22.94 1.61
CA VAL A 156 4.15 -24.33 2.07
C VAL A 156 5.47 -24.96 1.68
N ASN A 157 6.15 -25.53 2.66
CA ASN A 157 7.41 -26.25 2.50
C ASN A 157 7.19 -27.73 2.79
N PHE A 158 7.54 -28.59 1.87
CA PHE A 158 7.43 -30.06 2.04
C PHE A 158 8.53 -30.80 1.29
N HIS A 159 8.76 -32.04 1.67
CA HIS A 159 9.73 -32.90 1.00
C HIS A 159 9.05 -33.77 -0.06
N LEU A 160 9.56 -33.73 -1.27
CA LEU A 160 9.10 -34.54 -2.38
C LEU A 160 10.30 -35.07 -3.18
N PHE A 161 10.34 -36.38 -3.47
CA PHE A 161 11.42 -37.05 -4.25
C PHE A 161 12.85 -36.69 -3.77
N ASN A 162 13.06 -36.68 -2.46
CA ASN A 162 14.35 -36.33 -1.83
C ASN A 162 14.81 -34.90 -2.10
N ASP A 163 13.89 -34.00 -2.43
CA ASP A 163 14.11 -32.58 -2.56
C ASP A 163 13.14 -31.79 -1.66
N THR A 164 13.51 -30.55 -1.32
CA THR A 164 12.63 -29.64 -0.62
C THR A 164 11.90 -28.77 -1.64
N VAL A 165 10.60 -28.95 -1.69
CA VAL A 165 9.68 -28.17 -2.52
C VAL A 165 9.12 -27.03 -1.69
N GLN A 166 9.17 -25.83 -2.23
CA GLN A 166 8.49 -24.67 -1.68
C GLN A 166 7.44 -24.18 -2.69
N LEU A 167 6.20 -24.11 -2.23
CA LEU A 167 5.12 -23.44 -2.94
C LEU A 167 4.79 -22.16 -2.18
N ALA A 168 4.82 -21.01 -2.86
CA ALA A 168 4.39 -19.75 -2.31
C ALA A 168 3.29 -19.15 -3.20
N ALA A 169 2.29 -18.58 -2.56
CA ALA A 169 1.25 -17.83 -3.23
C ALA A 169 1.17 -16.42 -2.62
N LYS A 170 0.97 -15.44 -3.47
CA LYS A 170 0.72 -14.05 -3.08
C LYS A 170 -0.49 -13.55 -3.87
N ALA A 171 -1.40 -12.92 -3.18
CA ALA A 171 -2.55 -12.27 -3.82
C ALA A 171 -2.87 -10.97 -3.10
N PHE A 172 -3.30 -9.98 -3.85
CA PHE A 172 -3.91 -8.79 -3.28
C PHE A 172 -5.08 -8.32 -4.14
N PHE A 173 -6.02 -7.70 -3.49
CA PHE A 173 -7.13 -6.99 -4.10
C PHE A 173 -7.25 -5.61 -3.45
N TYR A 174 -7.11 -4.56 -4.25
CA TYR A 174 -7.22 -3.18 -3.81
C TYR A 174 -8.35 -2.50 -4.59
N ARG A 175 -9.22 -1.84 -3.84
CA ARG A 175 -10.21 -0.91 -4.35
C ARG A 175 -9.98 0.43 -3.66
N LEU A 176 -9.32 1.37 -4.34
CA LEU A 176 -8.82 2.61 -3.75
C LEU A 176 -9.27 3.81 -4.55
N ASN A 177 -9.45 4.94 -3.90
CA ASN A 177 -9.62 6.20 -4.57
C ASN A 177 -8.34 6.56 -5.34
N PRO A 178 -8.44 7.20 -6.51
CA PRO A 178 -7.32 7.90 -7.11
C PRO A 178 -6.67 8.85 -6.10
N THR A 179 -5.36 9.05 -6.21
CA THR A 179 -4.65 9.93 -5.28
C THR A 179 -5.23 11.35 -5.32
N PHE A 180 -5.14 12.08 -4.21
CA PHE A 180 -5.68 13.44 -4.08
C PHE A 180 -5.31 14.33 -5.26
N PHE A 181 -4.05 14.30 -5.73
CA PHE A 181 -3.59 15.15 -6.81
C PHE A 181 -4.12 14.79 -8.21
N TYR A 182 -4.75 13.65 -8.41
CA TYR A 182 -5.56 13.38 -9.61
C TYR A 182 -6.98 13.94 -9.46
N ARG A 183 -7.48 14.00 -8.24
CA ARG A 183 -8.81 14.59 -7.97
C ARG A 183 -8.77 16.12 -7.97
N HIS A 184 -7.82 16.70 -7.25
CA HIS A 184 -7.69 18.15 -7.10
C HIS A 184 -6.24 18.58 -7.32
N TYR A 185 -6.04 19.58 -8.15
CA TYR A 185 -4.74 20.22 -8.31
C TYR A 185 -4.90 21.68 -8.73
N GLN A 186 -4.11 22.57 -8.12
CA GLN A 186 -4.11 23.98 -8.40
C GLN A 186 -2.68 24.51 -8.49
N SER A 187 -2.37 25.12 -9.62
CA SER A 187 -1.12 25.81 -9.89
C SER A 187 -1.33 26.92 -10.93
N LYS A 188 -0.30 27.68 -11.22
CA LYS A 188 -0.39 28.76 -12.21
C LYS A 188 -0.95 28.32 -13.57
N HIS A 189 -0.50 27.17 -14.08
CA HIS A 189 -0.81 26.71 -15.42
C HIS A 189 -1.62 25.42 -15.48
N PHE A 190 -1.84 24.76 -14.32
CA PHE A 190 -2.57 23.51 -14.25
C PHE A 190 -3.62 23.60 -13.17
N TRP A 191 -4.85 23.37 -13.54
CA TRP A 191 -5.99 23.42 -12.64
C TRP A 191 -7.02 22.38 -13.02
N TRP A 192 -7.34 21.50 -12.08
CA TRP A 192 -8.43 20.56 -12.25
C TRP A 192 -9.08 20.21 -10.93
N ASP A 193 -10.32 19.82 -11.02
CA ASP A 193 -11.18 19.40 -9.93
C ASP A 193 -12.07 18.25 -10.44
N ASN A 194 -11.79 17.03 -10.01
CA ASN A 194 -12.35 15.79 -10.52
C ASN A 194 -12.90 14.92 -9.38
N ASP A 195 -13.99 15.35 -8.76
CA ASP A 195 -14.62 14.60 -7.66
C ASP A 195 -15.30 13.29 -8.11
N GLY A 196 -15.58 13.15 -9.38
CA GLY A 196 -16.34 12.04 -9.96
C GLY A 196 -15.49 10.86 -10.43
N LEU A 197 -14.22 10.76 -10.06
CA LEU A 197 -13.37 9.64 -10.48
C LEU A 197 -13.75 8.35 -9.74
N ASP A 198 -13.91 7.28 -10.51
CA ASP A 198 -14.17 5.95 -9.97
C ASP A 198 -12.99 5.40 -9.20
N LYS A 199 -13.26 4.54 -8.23
CA LYS A 199 -12.22 3.82 -7.48
C LYS A 199 -11.43 2.91 -8.40
N GLU A 200 -10.11 2.98 -8.31
CA GLU A 200 -9.19 2.08 -9.00
C GLU A 200 -9.29 0.69 -8.38
N LEU A 201 -9.43 -0.33 -9.23
CA LEU A 201 -9.43 -1.72 -8.83
C LEU A 201 -8.13 -2.37 -9.31
N ARG A 202 -7.37 -2.92 -8.39
CA ARG A 202 -6.15 -3.66 -8.71
C ARG A 202 -6.18 -5.03 -8.07
N THR A 203 -6.06 -6.07 -8.88
CA THR A 203 -5.96 -7.46 -8.44
C THR A 203 -4.66 -8.05 -8.93
N HIS A 204 -3.94 -8.68 -8.03
CA HIS A 204 -2.71 -9.42 -8.33
C HIS A 204 -2.80 -10.81 -7.74
N ILE A 205 -2.42 -11.81 -8.52
CA ILE A 205 -2.28 -13.20 -8.07
C ILE A 205 -0.95 -13.73 -8.60
N GLU A 206 -0.12 -14.21 -7.71
CA GLU A 206 1.20 -14.77 -8.02
C GLU A 206 1.35 -16.13 -7.37
N GLY A 207 1.84 -17.10 -8.14
CA GLY A 207 2.27 -18.40 -7.67
C GLY A 207 3.77 -18.60 -7.92
N ASP A 208 4.48 -19.07 -6.93
CA ASP A 208 5.90 -19.35 -6.98
C ASP A 208 6.17 -20.80 -6.56
N PHE A 209 6.76 -21.58 -7.45
CA PHE A 209 7.18 -22.94 -7.21
C PHE A 209 8.69 -23.01 -7.26
N SER A 210 9.33 -23.54 -6.23
CA SER A 210 10.78 -23.70 -6.22
C SER A 210 11.22 -25.06 -5.71
N LEU A 211 12.22 -25.61 -6.40
CA LEU A 211 12.94 -26.84 -6.05
C LEU A 211 14.34 -26.46 -5.57
N LYS A 212 14.64 -26.75 -4.31
CA LYS A 212 15.89 -26.29 -3.68
C LYS A 212 17.11 -27.00 -4.23
N ARG A 213 17.03 -28.31 -4.43
CA ARG A 213 18.14 -29.15 -4.91
C ARG A 213 18.53 -28.84 -6.35
N THR A 214 17.53 -28.77 -7.23
CA THR A 214 17.75 -28.49 -8.67
C THR A 214 17.88 -27.03 -8.97
N ARG A 215 17.69 -26.14 -7.96
CA ARG A 215 17.73 -24.68 -8.12
C ARG A 215 16.79 -24.17 -9.22
N THR A 216 15.67 -24.85 -9.38
CA THR A 216 14.63 -24.47 -10.35
C THR A 216 13.58 -23.62 -9.65
N ARG A 217 13.18 -22.54 -10.29
CA ARG A 217 12.08 -21.68 -9.83
C ARG A 217 11.18 -21.34 -11.00
N LEU A 218 9.89 -21.54 -10.80
CA LEU A 218 8.84 -21.13 -11.73
C LEU A 218 7.94 -20.14 -11.01
N ARG A 219 7.76 -18.97 -11.59
CA ARG A 219 6.82 -17.95 -11.12
C ARG A 219 5.81 -17.65 -12.21
N VAL A 220 4.55 -17.57 -11.82
CA VAL A 220 3.45 -17.14 -12.68
C VAL A 220 2.68 -16.06 -11.94
N ALA A 221 2.41 -14.95 -12.60
CA ALA A 221 1.65 -13.85 -12.03
C ALA A 221 0.62 -13.33 -13.03
N VAL A 222 -0.50 -12.87 -12.49
CA VAL A 222 -1.58 -12.19 -13.24
C VAL A 222 -1.91 -10.91 -12.50
N ASP A 223 -1.87 -9.79 -13.21
CA ASP A 223 -2.31 -8.47 -12.76
C ASP A 223 -3.54 -8.04 -13.56
N ASN A 224 -4.55 -7.58 -12.87
CA ASN A 224 -5.72 -6.90 -13.47
C ASN A 224 -5.85 -5.50 -12.86
N LEU A 225 -5.97 -4.50 -13.72
CA LEU A 225 -6.08 -3.10 -13.37
C LEU A 225 -7.31 -2.50 -14.06
N GLN A 226 -8.22 -1.94 -13.26
CA GLN A 226 -9.45 -1.31 -13.75
C GLN A 226 -9.55 0.11 -13.20
N ASN A 227 -10.14 1.00 -13.99
CA ASN A 227 -10.33 2.41 -13.65
C ASN A 227 -9.02 3.14 -13.28
N TYR A 228 -7.90 2.70 -13.89
CA TYR A 228 -6.60 3.33 -13.63
C TYR A 228 -6.59 4.77 -14.14
N THR A 229 -6.26 5.68 -13.24
CA THR A 229 -6.26 7.11 -13.53
C THR A 229 -4.90 7.55 -14.08
N TYR A 230 -4.89 8.22 -15.24
CA TYR A 230 -3.67 8.69 -15.89
C TYR A 230 -3.90 10.01 -16.63
N PHE A 231 -2.82 10.74 -16.88
CA PHE A 231 -2.83 11.93 -17.73
C PHE A 231 -2.65 11.55 -19.19
N SER A 232 -3.52 12.08 -20.07
CA SER A 232 -3.30 12.03 -21.52
C SER A 232 -2.27 13.09 -21.96
N ILE A 233 -1.91 13.03 -23.23
CA ILE A 233 -0.98 13.99 -23.86
C ILE A 233 -1.47 15.44 -23.75
N ASN A 234 -2.79 15.64 -23.64
CA ASN A 234 -3.42 16.95 -23.48
C ASN A 234 -3.65 17.32 -22.00
N LEU A 235 -2.99 16.63 -21.07
CA LEU A 235 -3.15 16.80 -19.62
C LEU A 235 -4.58 16.61 -19.11
N VAL A 236 -5.39 15.88 -19.86
CA VAL A 236 -6.72 15.47 -19.42
C VAL A 236 -6.60 14.16 -18.64
N ILE A 237 -7.28 14.10 -17.50
CA ILE A 237 -7.31 12.90 -16.69
C ILE A 237 -8.29 11.90 -17.29
N HIS A 238 -7.80 10.70 -17.52
CA HIS A 238 -8.57 9.58 -18.03
C HIS A 238 -8.53 8.40 -17.07
N THR A 239 -9.54 7.55 -17.16
CA THR A 239 -9.56 6.26 -16.47
C THR A 239 -9.54 5.13 -17.51
N SER A 240 -8.72 4.11 -17.28
CA SER A 240 -8.70 2.90 -18.11
C SER A 240 -9.91 2.01 -17.78
N ILE A 241 -10.46 1.34 -18.80
CA ILE A 241 -11.59 0.43 -18.60
C ILE A 241 -11.13 -0.87 -17.95
N ASN A 242 -10.16 -1.55 -18.56
CA ASN A 242 -9.57 -2.81 -18.04
C ASN A 242 -8.20 -3.05 -18.67
N SER A 243 -7.26 -3.51 -17.86
CA SER A 243 -5.95 -3.98 -18.32
C SER A 243 -5.56 -5.27 -17.60
N LEU A 244 -5.33 -6.34 -18.36
CA LEU A 244 -4.92 -7.64 -17.85
C LEU A 244 -3.49 -7.93 -18.31
N PHE A 245 -2.61 -8.23 -17.36
CA PHE A 245 -1.21 -8.56 -17.60
C PHE A 245 -0.92 -9.97 -17.10
N PHE A 246 -0.27 -10.77 -17.93
CA PHE A 246 0.21 -12.10 -17.58
C PHE A 246 1.74 -12.12 -17.64
N ILE A 247 2.39 -12.49 -16.54
CA ILE A 247 3.86 -12.46 -16.41
C ILE A 247 4.37 -13.84 -16.01
N PRO A 248 4.78 -14.71 -16.95
CA PRO A 248 5.48 -15.94 -16.63
C PRO A 248 6.99 -15.69 -16.51
N ILE A 249 7.60 -16.16 -15.45
CA ILE A 249 9.06 -16.13 -15.26
C ILE A 249 9.52 -17.53 -14.87
N LEU A 250 10.36 -18.12 -15.73
CA LEU A 250 11.06 -19.38 -15.43
C LEU A 250 12.55 -19.07 -15.24
N VAL A 251 13.09 -19.41 -14.07
CA VAL A 251 14.52 -19.34 -13.77
C VAL A 251 15.01 -20.74 -13.45
N HIS A 252 15.92 -21.27 -14.28
CA HIS A 252 16.61 -22.51 -14.04
C HIS A 252 18.11 -22.26 -14.07
N ILE A 253 18.78 -22.48 -12.92
CA ILE A 253 20.24 -22.29 -12.81
C ILE A 253 20.89 -23.65 -12.88
N ILE A 254 21.52 -23.95 -14.03
CA ILE A 254 22.33 -25.15 -14.24
C ILE A 254 23.79 -24.80 -13.96
N TYR A 255 24.40 -25.40 -12.93
CA TYR A 255 25.83 -25.36 -12.74
C TYR A 255 26.45 -26.56 -13.43
N PHE A 256 27.18 -26.35 -14.52
CA PHE A 256 28.15 -27.36 -15.01
C PHE A 256 29.34 -27.31 -14.05
N LEU A 257 29.46 -28.32 -13.20
CA LEU A 257 30.72 -28.65 -12.56
C LEU A 257 31.61 -29.24 -13.67
N LEU A 258 32.50 -28.44 -14.23
CA LEU A 258 33.66 -28.97 -14.98
C LEU A 258 34.56 -29.66 -13.95
N CYS A 259 34.55 -30.99 -13.95
CA CYS A 259 35.59 -31.82 -13.30
C CYS A 259 36.83 -31.78 -14.16
#